data_6bf12382258ed5ceba236725f49fd7cb
#
_entry.id   6bf12382258ed5ceba236725f49fd7cb
#
_cell.length_a   1.000
_cell.length_b   1.000
_cell.length_c   1.000
_cell.angle_alpha   90.00
_cell.angle_beta   90.00
_cell.angle_gamma   90.00
#
_symmetry.space_group_name_H-M   'P 1'
#
loop_
_entity.id
_entity.type
_entity.pdbx_description
1 polymer ?
#
loop_
_entity_poly.entity_id
_entity_poly.type
_entity_poly.pdbx_seq_one_letter_code
_entity_poly.pdbx_strand_id
1 'polypeptide(L)'
;MATAKKDAAKSTALQSSTKIPGPADMLKGMAERLQNANLTGAGSKLLDSGRKDLQAVMQANEKSYNGLQTLVQRQTEMIKSAIAEWQSVAKPMPGKDPKENLAKLDELGRASFQRAIDDIKELAELAAKSQKDAFEVVRQRVQDNVDEVTKLLQRK
;
A
#
# COMPACT_ATOMS: atom_id res chain seq x y z
N MET A 1 -10.02 0.00 -53.79
CA MET A 1 -10.00 1.05 -52.76
C MET A 1 -11.27 1.00 -51.93
N ALA A 2 -11.42 0.04 -51.03
CA ALA A 2 -12.55 -0.01 -50.07
C ALA A 2 -12.29 -1.04 -48.96
N THR A 3 -11.28 -0.84 -48.07
CA THR A 3 -11.05 -1.71 -46.91
C THR A 3 -10.43 -1.00 -45.70
N ALA A 4 -10.52 0.32 -45.61
CA ALA A 4 -9.91 1.10 -44.54
C ALA A 4 -10.88 1.81 -43.58
N LYS A 5 -12.18 1.42 -43.53
CA LYS A 5 -13.20 2.15 -42.75
C LYS A 5 -13.93 1.31 -41.68
N LYS A 6 -13.46 0.11 -41.36
CA LYS A 6 -14.16 -0.81 -40.44
C LYS A 6 -13.46 -1.04 -39.10
N ASP A 7 -12.22 -0.59 -38.95
CA ASP A 7 -11.46 -0.82 -37.73
C ASP A 7 -11.44 0.34 -36.73
N ALA A 8 -11.91 1.52 -37.15
CA ALA A 8 -12.01 2.68 -36.26
C ALA A 8 -13.24 2.68 -35.32
N ALA A 9 -14.25 1.88 -35.60
CA ALA A 9 -15.47 1.81 -34.78
C ALA A 9 -15.41 0.82 -33.62
N LYS A 10 -14.38 -0.06 -33.57
CA LYS A 10 -14.24 -1.08 -32.55
C LYS A 10 -13.34 -0.66 -31.39
N SER A 11 -12.56 0.40 -31.57
CA SER A 11 -11.65 0.92 -30.53
C SER A 11 -12.33 1.90 -29.57
N THR A 12 -13.47 2.49 -29.95
CA THR A 12 -14.19 3.48 -29.13
C THR A 12 -15.17 2.85 -28.14
N ALA A 13 -15.50 1.56 -28.31
CA ALA A 13 -16.47 0.87 -27.45
C ALA A 13 -15.88 0.25 -26.18
N LEU A 14 -14.54 0.25 -26.00
CA LEU A 14 -13.84 -0.33 -24.84
C LEU A 14 -13.39 0.73 -23.81
N GLN A 15 -13.69 2.01 -24.03
CA GLN A 15 -13.38 3.11 -23.10
C GLN A 15 -14.59 3.63 -22.30
N SER A 16 -15.75 3.00 -22.40
CA SER A 16 -16.90 3.36 -21.58
C SER A 16 -16.98 2.49 -20.33
N SER A 17 -16.48 3.10 -19.23
CA SER A 17 -16.97 2.90 -17.87
C SER A 17 -16.68 1.56 -17.18
N THR A 18 -15.54 1.53 -16.51
CA THR A 18 -15.57 1.11 -15.11
C THR A 18 -15.04 2.27 -14.25
N LYS A 19 -15.83 3.34 -14.20
CA LYS A 19 -15.66 4.36 -13.17
C LYS A 19 -16.04 3.65 -11.86
N ILE A 20 -15.05 3.10 -11.17
CA ILE A 20 -15.22 2.62 -9.80
C ILE A 20 -15.77 3.81 -9.03
N PRO A 21 -17.00 3.74 -8.50
CA PRO A 21 -17.57 4.87 -7.77
C PRO A 21 -16.63 5.20 -6.62
N GLY A 22 -16.24 6.48 -6.53
CA GLY A 22 -15.39 6.95 -5.45
C GLY A 22 -16.07 6.74 -4.09
N PRO A 23 -15.32 6.74 -2.99
CA PRO A 23 -15.88 6.58 -1.64
C PRO A 23 -17.02 7.58 -1.36
N ALA A 24 -16.93 8.79 -1.94
CA ALA A 24 -17.96 9.83 -1.82
C ALA A 24 -19.24 9.47 -2.60
N ASP A 25 -19.13 8.84 -3.77
CA ASP A 25 -20.28 8.42 -4.57
C ASP A 25 -21.00 7.22 -3.95
N MET A 26 -20.25 6.29 -3.33
CA MET A 26 -20.81 5.20 -2.54
C MET A 26 -21.58 5.71 -1.32
N LEU A 27 -21.04 6.71 -0.62
CA LEU A 27 -21.71 7.34 0.53
C LEU A 27 -22.99 8.03 0.14
N LYS A 28 -23.00 8.75 -1.00
CA LYS A 28 -24.17 9.45 -1.51
C LYS A 28 -25.28 8.47 -1.89
N GLY A 29 -24.95 7.40 -2.64
CA GLY A 29 -25.90 6.35 -3.00
C GLY A 29 -26.44 5.58 -1.79
N MET A 30 -25.64 5.42 -0.74
CA MET A 30 -26.07 4.80 0.51
C MET A 30 -26.96 5.71 1.33
N ALA A 31 -26.68 7.02 1.39
CA ALA A 31 -27.50 8.02 2.05
C ALA A 31 -28.87 8.17 1.38
N GLU A 32 -28.94 8.15 0.05
CA GLU A 32 -30.20 8.23 -0.71
C GLU A 32 -31.07 6.97 -0.50
N ARG A 33 -30.46 5.78 -0.45
CA ARG A 33 -31.17 4.53 -0.15
C ARG A 33 -31.71 4.50 1.28
N LEU A 34 -31.00 5.10 2.24
CA LEU A 34 -31.41 5.18 3.64
C LEU A 34 -32.51 6.21 3.88
N GLN A 35 -32.54 7.32 3.13
CA GLN A 35 -33.64 8.30 3.20
C GLN A 35 -34.97 7.70 2.69
N ASN A 36 -34.91 6.78 1.72
CA ASN A 36 -36.10 6.11 1.19
C ASN A 36 -36.55 4.89 2.01
N ALA A 37 -35.69 4.37 2.87
CA ALA A 37 -36.03 3.30 3.79
C ALA A 37 -36.48 3.90 5.13
N ASN A 38 -37.78 4.02 5.33
CA ASN A 38 -38.42 4.54 6.55
C ASN A 38 -38.26 3.55 7.71
N LEU A 39 -37.00 3.31 8.11
CA LEU A 39 -36.59 2.32 9.12
C LEU A 39 -36.33 3.04 10.45
N THR A 40 -37.40 3.33 11.20
CA THR A 40 -37.33 3.80 12.58
C THR A 40 -36.54 2.80 13.46
N GLY A 41 -35.39 3.25 13.95
CA GLY A 41 -34.53 2.50 14.87
C GLY A 41 -33.47 1.59 14.24
N ALA A 42 -33.71 0.94 13.11
CA ALA A 42 -32.72 0.15 12.39
C ALA A 42 -31.82 1.05 11.50
N GLY A 43 -32.36 2.14 10.98
CA GLY A 43 -31.65 3.08 10.13
C GLY A 43 -30.48 3.79 10.82
N SER A 44 -30.66 4.20 12.09
CA SER A 44 -29.58 4.85 12.85
C SER A 44 -28.40 3.90 13.09
N LYS A 45 -28.68 2.64 13.40
CA LYS A 45 -27.62 1.63 13.59
C LYS A 45 -26.88 1.30 12.29
N LEU A 46 -27.60 1.27 11.17
CA LEU A 46 -27.00 1.06 9.87
C LEU A 46 -26.10 2.24 9.43
N LEU A 47 -26.53 3.46 9.76
CA LEU A 47 -25.71 4.66 9.54
C LEU A 47 -24.45 4.66 10.40
N ASP A 48 -24.56 4.27 11.68
CA ASP A 48 -23.42 4.18 12.59
C ASP A 48 -22.45 3.08 12.15
N SER A 49 -22.95 1.94 11.70
CA SER A 49 -22.10 0.89 11.13
C SER A 49 -21.38 1.37 9.88
N GLY A 50 -22.08 2.05 8.95
CA GLY A 50 -21.47 2.61 7.76
C GLY A 50 -20.39 3.66 8.04
N ARG A 51 -20.57 4.49 9.08
CA ARG A 51 -19.53 5.43 9.52
C ARG A 51 -18.30 4.71 10.06
N LYS A 52 -18.48 3.68 10.86
CA LYS A 52 -17.39 2.86 11.39
C LYS A 52 -16.65 2.11 10.26
N ASP A 53 -17.37 1.61 9.26
CA ASP A 53 -16.77 0.97 8.07
C ASP A 53 -15.90 1.95 7.29
N LEU A 54 -16.41 3.16 7.05
CA LEU A 54 -15.65 4.21 6.40
C LEU A 54 -14.40 4.60 7.21
N GLN A 55 -14.54 4.73 8.52
CA GLN A 55 -13.42 5.03 9.41
C GLN A 55 -12.35 3.93 9.37
N ALA A 56 -12.75 2.66 9.34
CA ALA A 56 -11.82 1.54 9.21
C ALA A 56 -11.06 1.57 7.88
N VAL A 57 -11.75 1.88 6.76
CA VAL A 57 -11.10 2.04 5.45
C VAL A 57 -10.11 3.22 5.45
N MET A 58 -10.47 4.35 6.05
CA MET A 58 -9.57 5.50 6.19
C MET A 58 -8.33 5.14 7.02
N GLN A 59 -8.49 4.46 8.14
CA GLN A 59 -7.38 4.00 8.99
C GLN A 59 -6.48 2.98 8.26
N ALA A 60 -7.07 2.06 7.49
CA ALA A 60 -6.29 1.11 6.70
C ALA A 60 -5.47 1.83 5.62
N ASN A 61 -6.06 2.82 4.94
CA ASN A 61 -5.36 3.65 3.97
C ASN A 61 -4.23 4.47 4.61
N GLU A 62 -4.47 5.06 5.77
CA GLU A 62 -3.46 5.81 6.52
C GLU A 62 -2.28 4.91 6.91
N LYS A 63 -2.55 3.71 7.44
CA LYS A 63 -1.49 2.72 7.75
C LYS A 63 -0.70 2.32 6.52
N SER A 64 -1.38 2.07 5.38
CA SER A 64 -0.72 1.76 4.12
C SER A 64 0.16 2.91 3.64
N TYR A 65 -0.33 4.14 3.70
CA TYR A 65 0.42 5.32 3.31
C TYR A 65 1.66 5.54 4.19
N ASN A 66 1.50 5.45 5.52
CA ASN A 66 2.61 5.56 6.45
C ASN A 66 3.66 4.46 6.25
N GLY A 67 3.21 3.23 5.93
CA GLY A 67 4.09 2.13 5.58
C GLY A 67 4.90 2.40 4.31
N LEU A 68 4.27 2.92 3.27
CA LEU A 68 4.95 3.32 2.03
C LEU A 68 5.96 4.45 2.29
N GLN A 69 5.60 5.44 3.09
CA GLN A 69 6.51 6.54 3.45
C GLN A 69 7.74 6.01 4.19
N THR A 70 7.55 5.09 5.14
CA THR A 70 8.64 4.44 5.86
C THR A 70 9.57 3.66 4.91
N LEU A 71 8.99 2.92 3.95
CA LEU A 71 9.75 2.21 2.92
C LEU A 71 10.62 3.15 2.08
N VAL A 72 10.06 4.26 1.60
CA VAL A 72 10.78 5.26 0.80
C VAL A 72 11.90 5.92 1.60
N GLN A 73 11.65 6.25 2.86
CA GLN A 73 12.67 6.80 3.75
C GLN A 73 13.81 5.81 3.95
N ARG A 74 13.49 4.56 4.27
CA ARG A 74 14.49 3.52 4.48
C ARG A 74 15.31 3.25 3.23
N GLN A 75 14.67 3.16 2.07
CA GLN A 75 15.35 3.01 0.79
C GLN A 75 16.31 4.18 0.50
N THR A 76 15.89 5.41 0.84
CA THR A 76 16.74 6.60 0.68
C THR A 76 17.96 6.56 1.60
N GLU A 77 17.80 6.10 2.84
CA GLU A 77 18.90 5.93 3.79
C GLU A 77 19.90 4.87 3.31
N MET A 78 19.41 3.74 2.81
CA MET A 78 20.23 2.66 2.25
C MET A 78 21.08 3.16 1.07
N ILE A 79 20.48 3.91 0.15
CA ILE A 79 21.19 4.51 -0.98
C ILE A 79 22.26 5.50 -0.50
N LYS A 80 21.94 6.38 0.44
CA LYS A 80 22.90 7.34 1.01
C LYS A 80 24.07 6.63 1.68
N SER A 81 23.80 5.58 2.45
CA SER A 81 24.82 4.76 3.10
C SER A 81 25.73 4.09 2.07
N ALA A 82 25.17 3.48 1.03
CA ALA A 82 25.93 2.86 -0.05
C ALA A 82 26.85 3.87 -0.76
N ILE A 83 26.33 5.06 -1.08
CA ILE A 83 27.12 6.13 -1.70
C ILE A 83 28.29 6.58 -0.79
N ALA A 84 28.03 6.75 0.51
CA ALA A 84 29.05 7.16 1.47
C ALA A 84 30.17 6.11 1.59
N GLU A 85 29.83 4.82 1.57
CA GLU A 85 30.81 3.74 1.55
C GLU A 85 31.67 3.76 0.29
N TRP A 86 31.05 3.85 -0.87
CA TRP A 86 31.78 3.95 -2.12
C TRP A 86 32.73 5.15 -2.14
N GLN A 87 32.28 6.30 -1.65
CA GLN A 87 33.13 7.51 -1.55
C GLN A 87 34.30 7.32 -0.59
N SER A 88 34.13 6.54 0.49
CA SER A 88 35.19 6.29 1.44
C SER A 88 36.33 5.43 0.87
N VAL A 89 35.99 4.53 -0.06
CA VAL A 89 36.94 3.60 -0.70
C VAL A 89 37.54 4.19 -1.98
N ALA A 90 36.76 5.01 -2.69
CA ALA A 90 37.24 5.69 -3.92
C ALA A 90 38.34 6.73 -3.65
N LYS A 91 38.58 7.11 -2.39
CA LYS A 91 39.70 7.97 -2.05
C LYS A 91 41.00 7.16 -2.13
N PRO A 92 41.94 7.50 -3.04
CA PRO A 92 43.22 6.83 -3.12
C PRO A 92 43.93 6.94 -1.76
N MET A 93 44.32 5.82 -1.17
CA MET A 93 45.19 5.85 -0.01
C MET A 93 46.62 6.07 -0.49
N PRO A 94 47.21 7.23 -0.27
CA PRO A 94 48.59 7.45 -0.68
C PRO A 94 49.51 6.50 0.09
N GLY A 95 50.36 5.78 -0.65
CA GLY A 95 51.44 4.96 -0.06
C GLY A 95 51.14 3.49 0.18
N LYS A 96 49.98 2.90 -0.29
CA LYS A 96 49.69 1.47 -0.17
C LYS A 96 49.97 0.69 -1.47
N ASP A 97 50.40 -0.59 -1.27
CA ASP A 97 50.63 -1.52 -2.37
C ASP A 97 49.31 -1.75 -3.17
N PRO A 98 49.39 -1.80 -4.51
CA PRO A 98 48.27 -2.11 -5.39
C PRO A 98 47.52 -3.40 -5.00
N LYS A 99 48.23 -4.38 -4.49
CA LYS A 99 47.63 -5.66 -3.99
C LYS A 99 46.73 -5.48 -2.77
N GLU A 100 47.12 -4.62 -1.83
CA GLU A 100 46.30 -4.29 -0.64
C GLU A 100 45.04 -3.52 -1.03
N ASN A 101 45.13 -2.65 -2.02
CA ASN A 101 43.97 -1.91 -2.52
C ASN A 101 42.97 -2.85 -3.23
N LEU A 102 43.48 -3.84 -3.97
CA LEU A 102 42.61 -4.84 -4.63
C LEU A 102 41.92 -5.76 -3.62
N ALA A 103 42.63 -6.21 -2.57
CA ALA A 103 42.04 -7.03 -1.51
C ALA A 103 40.94 -6.29 -0.75
N LYS A 104 41.13 -4.99 -0.47
CA LYS A 104 40.10 -4.15 0.15
C LYS A 104 38.88 -3.92 -0.73
N LEU A 105 39.10 -3.78 -2.03
CA LEU A 105 37.98 -3.69 -2.99
C LEU A 105 37.16 -4.99 -3.05
N ASP A 106 37.80 -6.16 -3.01
CA ASP A 106 37.12 -7.45 -2.97
C ASP A 106 36.33 -7.62 -1.66
N GLU A 107 36.94 -7.31 -0.51
CA GLU A 107 36.28 -7.34 0.78
C GLU A 107 35.07 -6.40 0.84
N LEU A 108 35.22 -5.16 0.35
CA LEU A 108 34.11 -4.21 0.26
C LEU A 108 33.02 -4.70 -0.67
N GLY A 109 33.39 -5.26 -1.83
CA GLY A 109 32.43 -5.82 -2.77
C GLY A 109 31.58 -6.90 -2.13
N ARG A 110 32.19 -7.81 -1.38
CA ARG A 110 31.49 -8.87 -0.63
C ARG A 110 30.60 -8.29 0.48
N ALA A 111 31.13 -7.35 1.26
CA ALA A 111 30.37 -6.71 2.34
C ALA A 111 29.18 -5.92 1.79
N SER A 112 29.36 -5.19 0.69
CA SER A 112 28.29 -4.43 0.02
C SER A 112 27.23 -5.36 -0.55
N PHE A 113 27.62 -6.50 -1.13
CA PHE A 113 26.68 -7.50 -1.64
C PHE A 113 25.85 -8.12 -0.51
N GLN A 114 26.49 -8.52 0.58
CA GLN A 114 25.77 -9.05 1.75
C GLN A 114 24.78 -8.04 2.32
N ARG A 115 25.21 -6.78 2.45
CA ARG A 115 24.35 -5.70 2.92
C ARG A 115 23.17 -5.46 1.98
N ALA A 116 23.38 -5.47 0.67
CA ALA A 116 22.28 -5.34 -0.29
C ALA A 116 21.24 -6.45 -0.14
N ILE A 117 21.65 -7.68 0.16
CA ILE A 117 20.72 -8.77 0.44
C ILE A 117 19.94 -8.51 1.74
N ASP A 118 20.60 -8.04 2.78
CA ASP A 118 19.97 -7.77 4.07
C ASP A 118 19.01 -6.56 3.96
N ASP A 119 19.39 -5.53 3.21
CA ASP A 119 18.54 -4.38 2.88
C ASP A 119 17.26 -4.80 2.12
N ILE A 120 17.38 -5.70 1.14
CA ILE A 120 16.23 -6.24 0.41
C ILE A 120 15.29 -7.01 1.35
N LYS A 121 15.82 -7.82 2.26
CA LYS A 121 15.02 -8.54 3.25
C LYS A 121 14.29 -7.57 4.17
N GLU A 122 14.98 -6.56 4.69
CA GLU A 122 14.39 -5.55 5.56
C GLU A 122 13.25 -4.81 4.85
N LEU A 123 13.45 -4.38 3.59
CA LEU A 123 12.39 -3.73 2.81
C LEU A 123 11.20 -4.65 2.57
N ALA A 124 11.42 -5.94 2.30
CA ALA A 124 10.36 -6.92 2.14
C ALA A 124 9.56 -7.13 3.44
N GLU A 125 10.23 -7.19 4.59
CA GLU A 125 9.58 -7.30 5.90
C GLU A 125 8.77 -6.05 6.24
N LEU A 126 9.29 -4.86 5.96
CA LEU A 126 8.56 -3.59 6.15
C LEU A 126 7.32 -3.52 5.26
N ALA A 127 7.41 -3.96 4.00
CA ALA A 127 6.27 -4.03 3.09
C ALA A 127 5.21 -5.01 3.59
N ALA A 128 5.61 -6.21 3.99
CA ALA A 128 4.72 -7.23 4.52
C ALA A 128 4.03 -6.76 5.81
N LYS A 129 4.77 -6.12 6.71
CA LYS A 129 4.23 -5.55 7.94
C LYS A 129 3.20 -4.46 7.65
N SER A 130 3.50 -3.54 6.75
CA SER A 130 2.57 -2.46 6.36
C SER A 130 1.25 -3.01 5.81
N GLN A 131 1.33 -4.02 4.93
CA GLN A 131 0.14 -4.68 4.40
C GLN A 131 -0.65 -5.40 5.49
N LYS A 132 0.03 -6.13 6.37
CA LYS A 132 -0.60 -6.82 7.49
C LYS A 132 -1.33 -5.84 8.42
N ASP A 133 -0.68 -4.73 8.77
CA ASP A 133 -1.24 -3.72 9.68
C ASP A 133 -2.49 -3.04 9.07
N ALA A 134 -2.49 -2.79 7.77
CA ALA A 134 -3.66 -2.27 7.06
C ALA A 134 -4.80 -3.31 6.99
N PHE A 135 -4.46 -4.57 6.69
CA PHE A 135 -5.43 -5.66 6.59
C PHE A 135 -6.08 -5.99 7.94
N GLU A 136 -5.32 -5.91 9.04
CA GLU A 136 -5.85 -6.18 10.38
C GLU A 136 -6.95 -5.20 10.77
N VAL A 137 -6.87 -3.93 10.37
CA VAL A 137 -7.94 -2.94 10.60
C VAL A 137 -9.24 -3.37 9.91
N VAL A 138 -9.14 -3.80 8.66
CA VAL A 138 -10.30 -4.25 7.89
C VAL A 138 -10.88 -5.55 8.47
N ARG A 139 -10.00 -6.49 8.81
CA ARG A 139 -10.40 -7.77 9.44
C ARG A 139 -11.13 -7.55 10.76
N GLN A 140 -10.59 -6.69 11.63
CA GLN A 140 -11.23 -6.38 12.91
C GLN A 140 -12.62 -5.78 12.67
N ARG A 141 -12.76 -4.88 11.71
CA ARG A 141 -14.06 -4.27 11.39
C ARG A 141 -15.08 -5.28 10.87
N VAL A 142 -14.65 -6.23 10.02
CA VAL A 142 -15.51 -7.32 9.55
C VAL A 142 -15.99 -8.18 10.73
N GLN A 143 -15.11 -8.46 11.67
CA GLN A 143 -15.46 -9.23 12.87
C GLN A 143 -16.48 -8.49 13.75
N ASP A 144 -16.26 -7.20 13.97
CA ASP A 144 -17.20 -6.34 14.71
C ASP A 144 -18.58 -6.31 14.03
N ASN A 145 -18.63 -6.24 12.69
CA ASN A 145 -19.88 -6.29 11.94
C ASN A 145 -20.62 -7.61 12.15
N VAL A 146 -19.92 -8.75 12.10
CA VAL A 146 -20.51 -10.06 12.37
C VAL A 146 -21.08 -10.13 13.78
N ASP A 147 -20.36 -9.62 14.78
CA ASP A 147 -20.81 -9.58 16.16
C ASP A 147 -22.03 -8.66 16.34
N GLU A 148 -22.05 -7.49 15.69
CA GLU A 148 -23.19 -6.57 15.70
C GLU A 148 -24.45 -7.25 15.10
N VAL A 149 -24.31 -7.94 13.97
CA VAL A 149 -25.42 -8.70 13.34
C VAL A 149 -25.91 -9.84 14.23
N THR A 150 -24.99 -10.61 14.80
CA THR A 150 -25.31 -11.72 15.70
C THR A 150 -26.10 -11.25 16.91
N LYS A 151 -25.68 -10.15 17.55
CA LYS A 151 -26.40 -9.53 18.67
C LYS A 151 -27.78 -9.02 18.28
N LEU A 152 -27.97 -8.56 17.05
CA LEU A 152 -29.29 -8.14 16.55
C LEU A 152 -30.24 -9.32 16.36
N LEU A 153 -29.72 -10.48 15.89
CA LEU A 153 -30.49 -11.69 15.66
C LEU A 153 -30.86 -12.38 16.98
N GLN A 154 -30.05 -12.30 18.02
CA GLN A 154 -30.29 -12.88 19.34
C GLN A 154 -31.32 -12.10 20.19
N ARG A 155 -31.62 -10.87 19.82
CA ARG A 155 -32.61 -10.01 20.55
C ARG A 155 -34.06 -10.23 20.11
N LYS A 156 -34.31 -11.21 19.29
CA LYS A 156 -35.67 -11.74 19.05
C LYS A 156 -36.00 -12.84 20.07
#